data_70fa2e38ecf2705f1242758c749375b9
#
_entry.id   70fa2e38ecf2705f1242758c749375b9
#
_cell.length_a   1.000
_cell.length_b   1.000
_cell.length_c   1.000
_cell.angle_alpha   90.00
_cell.angle_beta   90.00
_cell.angle_gamma   90.00
#
_symmetry.space_group_name_H-M   'P 1'
#
loop_
_entity.id
_entity.type
_entity.pdbx_description
1 polymer ?
#
loop_
_entity_poly.entity_id
_entity_poly.type
_entity_poly.pdbx_seq_one_letter_code
_entity_poly.pdbx_strand_id
1 'polypeptide(L)'
;NHTGKRYSVHAAYYNNHIEQQENGGVVGTWAIADTTFQMPSGVPMKLADAEAQNTYRNNAFFVTQSYALPLQRVTDSDFSLADLSAVFIGHSFEYSSWSKVYTDIKAGYTNERGERDPETGEFKPTEGIYYKDWFINPRDTRDSIYERVISNRFFVQAQPWDRNGVVGTIDAGIGIDMHTYSQFEMRDFLTGKYTKVNKTSYFAYGSVGGKIKKYVDWDANLKFYPSGYRGGDLTLGAHLALTGYLRGHPLILEGRFTMDRRSPNYWQENLFSNHYI
;
A
#
# COMPACT_ATOMS: atom_id res chain seq x y z
N ASN A 1 -22.25 -7.93 -2.51
CA ASN A 1 -22.44 -8.75 -1.30
C ASN A 1 -23.62 -9.68 -1.47
N HIS A 2 -23.45 -10.93 -1.12
CA HIS A 2 -24.53 -11.90 -1.03
C HIS A 2 -24.38 -12.68 0.28
N THR A 3 -25.46 -12.80 1.02
CA THR A 3 -25.50 -13.56 2.27
C THR A 3 -26.71 -14.49 2.24
N GLY A 4 -26.43 -15.79 2.09
CA GLY A 4 -27.41 -16.85 2.23
C GLY A 4 -27.49 -17.36 3.67
N LYS A 5 -28.29 -18.40 3.92
CA LYS A 5 -28.43 -19.00 5.27
C LYS A 5 -27.09 -19.51 5.85
N ARG A 6 -26.16 -19.98 5.01
CA ARG A 6 -24.88 -20.56 5.43
C ARG A 6 -23.70 -20.07 4.61
N TYR A 7 -23.91 -19.51 3.44
CA TYR A 7 -22.87 -19.04 2.55
C TYR A 7 -22.94 -17.52 2.44
N SER A 8 -21.79 -16.89 2.56
CA SER A 8 -21.62 -15.46 2.33
C SER A 8 -20.47 -15.18 1.37
N VAL A 9 -20.66 -14.19 0.52
CA VAL A 9 -19.63 -13.68 -0.37
C VAL A 9 -19.64 -12.15 -0.38
N HIS A 10 -18.47 -11.57 -0.26
CA HIS A 10 -18.23 -10.15 -0.39
C HIS A 10 -17.19 -9.92 -1.48
N ALA A 11 -17.47 -8.99 -2.38
CA ALA A 11 -16.52 -8.55 -3.39
C ALA A 11 -16.44 -7.04 -3.40
N ALA A 12 -15.25 -6.52 -3.60
CA ALA A 12 -14.99 -5.10 -3.75
C ALA A 12 -13.97 -4.87 -4.85
N TYR A 13 -14.11 -3.76 -5.55
CA TYR A 13 -13.16 -3.27 -6.52
C TYR A 13 -12.84 -1.81 -6.23
N TYR A 14 -11.57 -1.48 -6.32
CA TYR A 14 -11.07 -0.13 -6.11
C TYR A 14 -10.15 0.24 -7.27
N ASN A 15 -10.32 1.45 -7.79
CA ASN A 15 -9.43 2.03 -8.79
C ASN A 15 -9.13 3.48 -8.40
N ASN A 16 -7.85 3.82 -8.43
CA ASN A 16 -7.40 5.19 -8.24
C ASN A 16 -6.35 5.55 -9.27
N HIS A 17 -6.49 6.73 -9.87
CA HIS A 17 -5.56 7.30 -10.81
C HIS A 17 -5.33 8.77 -10.43
N ILE A 18 -4.08 9.11 -10.18
CA ILE A 18 -3.66 10.46 -9.82
C ILE A 18 -2.55 10.88 -10.78
N GLU A 19 -2.73 12.04 -11.39
CA GLU A 19 -1.70 12.73 -12.17
C GLU A 19 -1.36 14.02 -11.44
N GLN A 20 -0.08 14.25 -11.23
CA GLN A 20 0.43 15.41 -10.54
C GLN A 20 1.58 16.00 -11.34
N GLN A 21 1.46 17.28 -11.67
CA GLN A 21 2.57 18.04 -12.25
C GLN A 21 3.58 18.40 -11.18
N GLU A 22 4.85 18.31 -11.54
CA GLU A 22 5.97 18.66 -10.67
C GLU A 22 6.60 19.97 -11.14
N ASN A 23 6.86 20.85 -10.21
CA ASN A 23 7.51 22.13 -10.52
C ASN A 23 8.96 22.24 -10.01
N GLY A 24 9.44 21.19 -9.32
CA GLY A 24 10.81 21.13 -8.78
C GLY A 24 11.15 22.20 -7.74
N GLY A 25 10.17 22.98 -7.31
CA GLY A 25 10.35 24.12 -6.41
C GLY A 25 10.86 25.38 -7.11
N VAL A 26 11.07 26.43 -6.34
CA VAL A 26 11.53 27.74 -6.82
C VAL A 26 13.00 27.67 -7.26
N VAL A 27 13.36 28.36 -8.32
CA VAL A 27 14.74 28.39 -8.89
C VAL A 27 15.78 28.83 -7.86
N GLY A 28 15.43 29.75 -6.96
CA GLY A 28 16.29 30.21 -5.88
C GLY A 28 15.53 31.08 -4.87
N THR A 29 16.09 31.22 -3.70
CA THR A 29 15.48 32.05 -2.62
C THR A 29 15.26 33.51 -3.03
N TRP A 30 16.06 34.03 -3.96
CA TRP A 30 15.90 35.38 -4.52
C TRP A 30 14.54 35.55 -5.22
N ALA A 31 14.01 34.46 -5.85
CA ALA A 31 12.73 34.53 -6.55
C ALA A 31 11.53 34.68 -5.60
N ILE A 32 11.68 34.29 -4.33
CA ILE A 32 10.67 34.52 -3.28
C ILE A 32 10.78 35.92 -2.71
N ALA A 33 12.01 36.45 -2.60
CA ALA A 33 12.29 37.75 -2.04
C ALA A 33 12.02 38.89 -3.03
N ASP A 34 11.89 38.59 -4.31
CA ASP A 34 11.65 39.58 -5.36
C ASP A 34 10.20 40.01 -5.37
N THR A 35 9.91 41.21 -4.91
CA THR A 35 8.59 41.80 -4.85
C THR A 35 8.05 42.23 -6.21
N THR A 36 8.83 42.09 -7.28
CA THR A 36 8.36 42.35 -8.67
C THR A 36 7.41 41.32 -9.20
N PHE A 37 7.42 40.10 -8.63
CA PHE A 37 6.46 39.05 -8.94
C PHE A 37 5.11 39.32 -8.25
N GLN A 38 4.25 40.05 -8.96
CA GLN A 38 2.92 40.45 -8.43
C GLN A 38 1.93 39.30 -8.35
N MET A 39 2.19 38.18 -9.01
CA MET A 39 1.33 36.99 -9.01
C MET A 39 2.12 35.72 -8.75
N PRO A 40 1.52 34.74 -8.04
CA PRO A 40 2.17 33.43 -7.80
C PRO A 40 2.61 32.71 -9.08
N SER A 41 1.89 32.92 -10.19
CA SER A 41 2.22 32.35 -11.50
C SER A 41 3.47 32.94 -12.16
N GLY A 42 3.96 34.06 -11.68
CA GLY A 42 5.18 34.70 -12.17
C GLY A 42 6.47 34.21 -11.50
N VAL A 43 6.36 33.44 -10.43
CA VAL A 43 7.54 32.94 -9.70
C VAL A 43 8.24 31.86 -10.53
N PRO A 44 9.52 32.02 -10.88
CA PRO A 44 10.22 31.04 -11.72
C PRO A 44 10.45 29.73 -10.95
N MET A 45 10.01 28.65 -11.56
CA MET A 45 10.16 27.29 -11.05
C MET A 45 11.30 26.55 -11.73
N LYS A 46 11.90 25.56 -11.05
CA LYS A 46 13.00 24.77 -11.60
C LYS A 46 12.60 23.91 -12.77
N LEU A 47 11.39 23.38 -12.71
CA LEU A 47 10.75 22.63 -13.80
C LEU A 47 9.63 23.54 -14.31
N ALA A 48 9.90 24.24 -15.40
CA ALA A 48 8.90 25.07 -16.06
C ALA A 48 8.04 24.17 -16.94
N ASP A 49 6.77 24.52 -17.05
CA ASP A 49 5.83 23.94 -18.01
C ASP A 49 5.55 22.42 -17.86
N ALA A 50 4.47 22.04 -17.37
CA ALA A 50 3.70 20.79 -17.52
C ALA A 50 4.40 19.48 -17.99
N GLU A 51 5.73 19.50 -18.19
CA GLU A 51 6.51 18.40 -18.76
C GLU A 51 6.93 17.36 -17.73
N ALA A 52 7.11 17.80 -16.47
CA ALA A 52 7.43 16.90 -15.37
C ALA A 52 6.16 16.46 -14.67
N GLN A 53 5.86 15.17 -14.71
CA GLN A 53 4.66 14.58 -14.19
C GLN A 53 4.94 13.33 -13.37
N ASN A 54 4.21 13.18 -12.26
CA ASN A 54 4.03 11.92 -11.56
C ASN A 54 2.65 11.35 -11.85
N THR A 55 2.61 10.13 -12.32
CA THR A 55 1.38 9.36 -12.50
C THR A 55 1.37 8.20 -11.52
N TYR A 56 0.34 8.14 -10.69
CA TYR A 56 0.09 7.04 -9.77
C TYR A 56 -1.17 6.29 -10.17
N ARG A 57 -1.09 4.97 -10.23
CA ARG A 57 -2.25 4.10 -10.44
C ARG A 57 -2.27 3.03 -9.38
N ASN A 58 -3.45 2.82 -8.81
CA ASN A 58 -3.68 1.77 -7.85
C ASN A 58 -5.03 1.10 -8.16
N ASN A 59 -4.98 -0.22 -8.37
CA ASN A 59 -6.16 -1.02 -8.60
C ASN A 59 -6.16 -2.16 -7.58
N ALA A 60 -7.30 -2.42 -6.98
CA ALA A 60 -7.47 -3.57 -6.11
C ALA A 60 -8.80 -4.25 -6.39
N PHE A 61 -8.79 -5.56 -6.39
CA PHE A 61 -9.95 -6.41 -6.45
C PHE A 61 -9.87 -7.41 -5.30
N PHE A 62 -10.93 -7.51 -4.54
CA PHE A 62 -11.02 -8.37 -3.36
C PHE A 62 -12.29 -9.19 -3.42
N VAL A 63 -12.16 -10.48 -3.13
CA VAL A 63 -13.27 -11.38 -2.90
C VAL A 63 -13.00 -12.19 -1.64
N THR A 64 -13.96 -12.21 -0.73
CA THR A 64 -13.97 -13.17 0.38
C THR A 64 -15.25 -13.94 0.38
N GLN A 65 -15.15 -15.22 0.66
CA GLN A 65 -16.27 -16.13 0.74
C GLN A 65 -16.12 -17.01 1.98
N SER A 66 -17.24 -17.29 2.62
CA SER A 66 -17.25 -18.15 3.79
C SER A 66 -18.51 -19.01 3.84
N TYR A 67 -18.35 -20.17 4.45
CA TYR A 67 -19.42 -21.13 4.68
C TYR A 67 -19.50 -21.46 6.18
N ALA A 68 -20.70 -21.28 6.74
CA ALA A 68 -20.98 -21.59 8.15
C ALA A 68 -21.23 -23.10 8.31
N LEU A 69 -20.41 -23.75 9.11
CA LEU A 69 -20.60 -25.14 9.48
C LEU A 69 -21.65 -25.23 10.61
N PRO A 70 -22.70 -26.03 10.44
CA PRO A 70 -23.66 -26.24 11.51
C PRO A 70 -23.04 -27.14 12.57
N LEU A 71 -22.59 -26.58 13.66
CA LEU A 71 -22.20 -27.35 14.84
C LEU A 71 -23.42 -27.43 15.73
N GLN A 72 -24.23 -28.51 15.58
CA GLN A 72 -25.26 -28.84 16.57
C GLN A 72 -24.57 -29.40 17.81
N ARG A 73 -24.62 -28.67 18.91
CA ARG A 73 -24.46 -29.30 20.24
C ARG A 73 -25.75 -30.05 20.51
N VAL A 74 -25.69 -31.35 20.52
CA VAL A 74 -26.78 -32.22 21.00
C VAL A 74 -26.78 -32.15 22.52
N THR A 75 -27.51 -31.23 23.09
CA THR A 75 -27.85 -31.27 24.52
C THR A 75 -29.20 -30.58 24.74
N ASP A 76 -30.11 -31.34 25.25
CA ASP A 76 -31.38 -31.01 25.90
C ASP A 76 -32.36 -29.97 25.31
N SER A 77 -33.61 -30.20 25.62
CA SER A 77 -34.88 -29.75 25.03
C SER A 77 -35.19 -28.24 25.14
N ASP A 78 -34.29 -27.39 25.61
CA ASP A 78 -34.53 -25.96 25.81
C ASP A 78 -33.62 -25.06 24.92
N PHE A 79 -33.24 -25.53 23.78
CA PHE A 79 -32.28 -24.85 22.87
C PHE A 79 -32.96 -23.73 22.09
N SER A 80 -32.54 -22.49 22.30
CA SER A 80 -32.82 -21.40 21.38
C SER A 80 -31.76 -21.39 20.26
N LEU A 81 -32.14 -21.01 19.05
CA LEU A 81 -31.24 -20.83 17.88
C LEU A 81 -30.07 -19.86 18.15
N ALA A 82 -30.17 -19.07 19.24
CA ALA A 82 -29.13 -18.14 19.70
C ALA A 82 -27.93 -18.83 20.37
N ASP A 83 -28.07 -20.11 20.68
CA ASP A 83 -27.08 -20.88 21.45
C ASP A 83 -26.10 -21.69 20.56
N LEU A 84 -26.03 -21.37 19.27
CA LEU A 84 -25.18 -22.08 18.32
C LEU A 84 -23.81 -21.39 18.19
N SER A 85 -22.77 -22.04 18.65
CA SER A 85 -21.40 -21.71 18.23
C SER A 85 -21.28 -21.89 16.72
N ALA A 86 -20.89 -20.86 15.99
CA ALA A 86 -20.68 -20.93 14.56
C ALA A 86 -19.19 -21.07 14.24
N VAL A 87 -18.87 -22.04 13.40
CA VAL A 87 -17.57 -22.15 12.78
C VAL A 87 -17.72 -21.88 11.28
N PHE A 88 -16.91 -21.02 10.78
CA PHE A 88 -16.86 -20.65 9.37
C PHE A 88 -15.55 -21.16 8.78
N ILE A 89 -15.62 -21.75 7.60
CA ILE A 89 -14.47 -21.96 6.73
C ILE A 89 -14.57 -20.99 5.58
N GLY A 90 -13.47 -20.41 5.19
CA GLY A 90 -13.51 -19.41 4.13
C GLY A 90 -12.23 -19.28 3.33
N HIS A 91 -12.35 -18.54 2.27
CA HIS A 91 -11.28 -18.20 1.35
C HIS A 91 -11.37 -16.74 0.98
N SER A 92 -10.24 -16.07 0.93
CA SER A 92 -10.12 -14.72 0.39
C SER A 92 -9.11 -14.71 -0.74
N PHE A 93 -9.48 -14.02 -1.79
CA PHE A 93 -8.62 -13.69 -2.91
C PHE A 93 -8.48 -12.18 -2.99
N GLU A 94 -7.26 -11.69 -3.11
CA GLU A 94 -6.96 -10.29 -3.33
C GLU A 94 -5.99 -10.16 -4.49
N TYR A 95 -6.32 -9.28 -5.40
CA TYR A 95 -5.44 -8.78 -6.43
C TYR A 95 -5.24 -7.30 -6.20
N SER A 96 -4.00 -6.85 -6.08
CA SER A 96 -3.66 -5.44 -6.07
C SER A 96 -2.54 -5.14 -7.06
N SER A 97 -2.61 -3.99 -7.68
CA SER A 97 -1.54 -3.47 -8.54
C SER A 97 -1.32 -2.00 -8.27
N TRP A 98 -0.07 -1.64 -8.15
CA TRP A 98 0.35 -0.27 -7.94
C TRP A 98 1.43 0.09 -8.95
N SER A 99 1.38 1.32 -9.45
CA SER A 99 2.42 1.85 -10.32
C SER A 99 2.68 3.32 -10.04
N LYS A 100 3.93 3.70 -10.17
CA LYS A 100 4.37 5.09 -10.23
C LYS A 100 5.18 5.27 -11.49
N VAL A 101 4.86 6.30 -12.26
CA VAL A 101 5.62 6.70 -13.44
C VAL A 101 5.95 8.18 -13.27
N TYR A 102 7.23 8.47 -13.23
CA TYR A 102 7.73 9.84 -13.33
C TYR A 102 8.22 10.08 -14.75
N THR A 103 7.76 11.16 -15.36
CA THR A 103 8.22 11.60 -16.66
C THR A 103 8.68 13.05 -16.56
N ASP A 104 9.81 13.35 -17.16
CA ASP A 104 10.31 14.71 -17.40
C ASP A 104 10.88 14.70 -18.83
N ILE A 105 10.00 15.04 -19.78
CA ILE A 105 10.30 14.98 -21.22
C ILE A 105 10.27 16.40 -21.76
N LYS A 106 11.42 16.89 -22.14
CA LYS A 106 11.54 18.22 -22.72
C LYS A 106 11.61 18.17 -24.24
N ALA A 107 10.44 18.20 -24.84
CA ALA A 107 10.35 18.40 -26.29
C ALA A 107 10.88 19.80 -26.68
N GLY A 108 11.89 19.86 -27.52
CA GLY A 108 12.44 21.14 -28.02
C GLY A 108 13.41 21.87 -27.09
N TYR A 109 13.96 21.15 -26.09
CA TYR A 109 14.91 21.72 -25.11
C TYR A 109 16.18 22.35 -25.70
N THR A 110 16.39 22.28 -26.98
CA THR A 110 17.64 22.73 -27.63
C THR A 110 18.00 24.19 -27.37
N ASN A 111 17.08 25.06 -26.92
CA ASN A 111 17.34 26.50 -26.97
C ASN A 111 17.10 27.27 -25.66
N GLU A 112 16.39 26.73 -24.68
CA GLU A 112 15.94 27.57 -23.54
C GLU A 112 16.89 27.58 -22.34
N ARG A 113 17.85 26.67 -22.24
CA ARG A 113 18.85 26.61 -21.16
C ARG A 113 20.30 26.55 -21.65
N GLY A 114 20.53 26.77 -22.93
CA GLY A 114 21.85 26.97 -23.48
C GLY A 114 22.43 28.33 -23.10
N GLU A 115 23.75 28.45 -23.15
CA GLU A 115 24.39 29.73 -23.02
C GLU A 115 23.94 30.65 -24.17
N ARG A 116 23.55 31.88 -23.85
CA ARG A 116 23.32 32.89 -24.87
C ARG A 116 24.66 33.22 -25.52
N ASP A 117 24.65 33.22 -26.83
CA ASP A 117 25.79 33.79 -27.58
C ASP A 117 25.90 35.27 -27.25
N PRO A 118 27.02 35.72 -26.67
CA PRO A 118 27.19 37.12 -26.27
C PRO A 118 27.18 38.10 -27.45
N GLU A 119 27.43 37.65 -28.67
CA GLU A 119 27.49 38.49 -29.87
C GLU A 119 26.15 38.58 -30.60
N THR A 120 25.41 37.47 -30.68
CA THR A 120 24.16 37.41 -31.45
C THR A 120 22.93 37.47 -30.59
N GLY A 121 23.05 37.22 -29.28
CA GLY A 121 21.94 37.11 -28.34
C GLY A 121 21.11 35.87 -28.52
N GLU A 122 21.43 35.00 -29.47
CA GLU A 122 20.77 33.73 -29.70
C GLU A 122 21.25 32.65 -28.74
N PHE A 123 20.38 31.72 -28.42
CA PHE A 123 20.77 30.58 -27.59
C PHE A 123 21.54 29.58 -28.42
N LYS A 124 22.77 29.27 -28.02
CA LYS A 124 23.50 28.15 -28.58
C LYS A 124 22.78 26.86 -28.23
N PRO A 125 22.46 26.00 -29.20
CA PRO A 125 21.91 24.70 -28.89
C PRO A 125 22.95 23.92 -28.07
N THR A 126 22.59 23.68 -26.79
CA THR A 126 23.32 22.68 -26.02
C THR A 126 22.94 21.33 -26.60
N GLU A 127 23.87 20.73 -27.32
CA GLU A 127 23.65 19.45 -28.00
C GLU A 127 23.17 18.41 -26.95
N GLY A 128 21.90 18.40 -26.76
CA GLY A 128 21.22 17.23 -26.26
C GLY A 128 21.36 16.83 -24.82
N ILE A 129 22.07 17.58 -23.97
CA ILE A 129 22.22 17.25 -22.55
C ILE A 129 21.40 18.23 -21.73
N TYR A 130 20.36 17.72 -21.08
CA TYR A 130 19.51 18.48 -20.18
C TYR A 130 19.95 18.34 -18.72
N TYR A 131 20.27 17.09 -18.30
CA TYR A 131 20.69 16.79 -16.94
C TYR A 131 22.20 16.87 -16.79
N LYS A 132 22.66 17.32 -15.61
CA LYS A 132 24.08 17.26 -15.26
C LYS A 132 24.49 15.84 -14.90
N ASP A 133 23.61 15.17 -14.13
CA ASP A 133 23.82 13.81 -13.65
C ASP A 133 22.71 12.90 -14.20
N TRP A 134 23.08 11.91 -14.96
CA TRP A 134 22.17 10.96 -15.58
C TRP A 134 22.87 9.63 -15.85
N PHE A 135 22.10 8.54 -15.85
CA PHE A 135 22.59 7.20 -16.11
C PHE A 135 22.00 6.58 -17.38
N ILE A 136 20.81 7.03 -17.80
CA ILE A 136 20.08 6.43 -18.91
C ILE A 136 19.98 7.38 -20.08
N ASN A 137 19.40 8.55 -19.85
CA ASN A 137 19.11 9.50 -20.91
C ASN A 137 19.45 10.94 -20.44
N PRO A 138 20.27 11.67 -21.21
CA PRO A 138 20.67 13.03 -20.87
C PRO A 138 19.57 14.09 -21.04
N ARG A 139 18.47 13.75 -21.71
CA ARG A 139 17.39 14.70 -22.05
C ARG A 139 16.09 14.41 -21.35
N ASP A 140 15.72 13.13 -21.29
CA ASP A 140 14.42 12.70 -20.90
C ASP A 140 14.51 11.72 -19.73
N THR A 141 13.67 11.89 -18.74
CA THR A 141 13.50 10.92 -17.66
C THR A 141 12.14 10.26 -17.81
N ARG A 142 12.12 8.92 -17.73
CA ARG A 142 10.93 8.14 -17.63
C ARG A 142 11.17 6.97 -16.69
N ASP A 143 11.10 7.27 -15.40
CA ASP A 143 11.26 6.28 -14.34
C ASP A 143 9.92 5.65 -14.03
N SER A 144 9.85 4.34 -14.07
CA SER A 144 8.60 3.62 -13.83
C SER A 144 8.82 2.41 -12.95
N ILE A 145 7.94 2.26 -11.98
CA ILE A 145 7.89 1.12 -11.09
C ILE A 145 6.47 0.55 -11.05
N TYR A 146 6.38 -0.77 -11.06
CA TYR A 146 5.14 -1.51 -11.01
C TYR A 146 5.24 -2.60 -9.96
N GLU A 147 4.23 -2.69 -9.14
CA GLU A 147 4.05 -3.79 -8.20
C GLU A 147 2.68 -4.40 -8.39
N ARG A 148 2.63 -5.71 -8.44
CA ARG A 148 1.41 -6.48 -8.45
C ARG A 148 1.50 -7.52 -7.35
N VAL A 149 0.45 -7.63 -6.56
CA VAL A 149 0.32 -8.64 -5.51
C VAL A 149 -0.93 -9.45 -5.77
N ILE A 150 -0.77 -10.76 -5.72
CA ILE A 150 -1.88 -11.72 -5.68
C ILE A 150 -1.78 -12.43 -4.34
N SER A 151 -2.80 -12.27 -3.51
CA SER A 151 -2.88 -12.92 -2.20
C SER A 151 -4.05 -13.91 -2.18
N ASN A 152 -3.77 -15.11 -1.73
CA ASN A 152 -4.77 -16.13 -1.45
C ASN A 152 -4.67 -16.53 0.01
N ARG A 153 -5.81 -16.58 0.69
CA ARG A 153 -5.90 -16.91 2.10
C ARG A 153 -7.03 -17.86 2.36
N PHE A 154 -6.75 -18.97 3.02
CA PHE A 154 -7.73 -19.90 3.57
C PHE A 154 -7.79 -19.71 5.08
N PHE A 155 -8.99 -19.70 5.63
CA PHE A 155 -9.19 -19.42 7.04
C PHE A 155 -10.31 -20.25 7.67
N VAL A 156 -10.19 -20.40 8.98
CA VAL A 156 -11.24 -20.90 9.85
C VAL A 156 -11.52 -19.84 10.88
N GLN A 157 -12.75 -19.44 11.01
CA GLN A 157 -13.22 -18.52 12.02
C GLN A 157 -14.21 -19.24 12.94
N ALA A 158 -13.98 -19.14 14.23
CA ALA A 158 -14.91 -19.65 15.24
C ALA A 158 -15.51 -18.47 16.03
N GLN A 159 -16.79 -18.51 16.23
CA GLN A 159 -17.53 -17.61 17.11
C GLN A 159 -18.11 -18.45 18.26
N PRO A 160 -17.30 -18.68 19.32
CA PRO A 160 -17.77 -19.44 20.48
C PRO A 160 -18.90 -18.64 21.12
N TRP A 161 -20.05 -19.28 21.23
CA TRP A 161 -21.15 -18.65 21.93
C TRP A 161 -21.07 -19.02 23.40
N ASP A 162 -20.83 -18.03 24.23
CA ASP A 162 -21.04 -18.09 25.67
C ASP A 162 -21.63 -16.75 26.12
N ARG A 163 -22.74 -16.80 26.84
CA ARG A 163 -23.42 -15.61 27.36
C ARG A 163 -22.51 -14.75 28.26
N ASN A 164 -21.54 -15.38 28.91
CA ASN A 164 -20.52 -14.75 29.73
C ASN A 164 -19.12 -14.87 29.11
N GLY A 165 -19.04 -15.27 27.84
CA GLY A 165 -17.81 -15.64 27.19
C GLY A 165 -16.85 -14.47 27.03
N VAL A 166 -15.64 -14.70 27.49
CA VAL A 166 -14.52 -13.76 27.36
C VAL A 166 -14.03 -13.69 25.91
N VAL A 167 -14.20 -14.78 25.17
CA VAL A 167 -13.78 -14.93 23.77
C VAL A 167 -14.99 -14.85 22.85
N GLY A 168 -15.02 -13.83 22.00
CA GLY A 168 -16.10 -13.63 21.02
C GLY A 168 -15.77 -14.17 19.62
N THR A 169 -14.50 -14.09 19.22
CA THR A 169 -14.03 -14.56 17.91
C THR A 169 -12.64 -15.14 18.00
N ILE A 170 -12.43 -16.21 17.23
CA ILE A 170 -11.11 -16.78 16.93
C ILE A 170 -11.01 -16.90 15.43
N ASP A 171 -9.97 -16.39 14.82
CA ASP A 171 -9.68 -16.51 13.40
C ASP A 171 -8.27 -17.05 13.22
N ALA A 172 -8.08 -18.02 12.36
CA ALA A 172 -6.77 -18.55 12.02
C ALA A 172 -6.74 -18.97 10.55
N GLY A 173 -5.62 -18.78 9.90
CA GLY A 173 -5.50 -19.15 8.51
C GLY A 173 -4.07 -19.19 8.02
N ILE A 174 -3.97 -19.66 6.80
CA ILE A 174 -2.72 -19.71 6.03
C ILE A 174 -2.93 -19.04 4.69
N GLY A 175 -1.87 -18.54 4.10
CA GLY A 175 -1.97 -17.92 2.79
C GLY A 175 -0.63 -17.83 2.06
N ILE A 176 -0.76 -17.32 0.85
CA ILE A 176 0.35 -17.12 -0.08
C ILE A 176 0.22 -15.73 -0.69
N ASP A 177 1.31 -14.98 -0.66
CA ASP A 177 1.45 -13.69 -1.34
C ASP A 177 2.43 -13.85 -2.50
N MET A 178 1.98 -13.54 -3.71
CA MET A 178 2.76 -13.58 -4.95
C MET A 178 2.96 -12.15 -5.43
N HIS A 179 4.19 -11.66 -5.31
CA HIS A 179 4.58 -10.33 -5.76
C HIS A 179 5.23 -10.40 -7.14
N THR A 180 4.87 -9.47 -7.99
CA THR A 180 5.57 -9.21 -9.25
C THR A 180 6.00 -7.76 -9.25
N TYR A 181 7.29 -7.53 -9.32
CA TYR A 181 7.92 -6.22 -9.45
C TYR A 181 8.39 -6.03 -10.87
N SER A 182 8.26 -4.83 -11.41
CA SER A 182 8.74 -4.50 -12.73
C SER A 182 9.30 -3.09 -12.76
N GLN A 183 10.52 -2.96 -13.22
CA GLN A 183 11.23 -1.71 -13.46
C GLN A 183 12.27 -1.94 -14.55
N PHE A 184 12.97 -0.92 -14.97
CA PHE A 184 14.15 -1.07 -15.80
C PHE A 184 15.28 -1.76 -15.03
N GLU A 185 15.89 -2.80 -15.61
CA GLU A 185 17.22 -3.23 -15.19
C GLU A 185 18.29 -2.29 -15.78
N MET A 186 19.40 -2.18 -15.07
CA MET A 186 20.48 -1.28 -15.46
C MET A 186 20.97 -1.49 -16.91
N ARG A 187 21.10 -2.72 -17.36
CA ARG A 187 21.45 -3.02 -18.78
C ARG A 187 20.28 -2.80 -19.73
N ASP A 188 19.05 -2.95 -19.26
CA ASP A 188 17.83 -2.78 -20.06
C ASP A 188 17.47 -1.31 -20.24
N PHE A 189 18.04 -0.41 -19.46
CA PHE A 189 17.95 1.02 -19.66
C PHE A 189 18.47 1.43 -21.02
N LEU A 190 19.52 0.78 -21.49
CA LEU A 190 20.07 1.02 -22.83
C LEU A 190 19.14 0.52 -23.95
N THR A 191 18.27 -0.43 -23.64
CA THR A 191 17.35 -1.05 -24.60
C THR A 191 15.89 -0.66 -24.40
N GLY A 192 15.54 0.03 -23.30
CA GLY A 192 14.18 0.42 -22.95
C GLY A 192 13.28 -0.74 -22.56
N LYS A 193 13.82 -1.88 -22.14
CA LYS A 193 13.05 -3.06 -21.71
C LYS A 193 12.78 -3.04 -20.21
N TYR A 194 11.64 -3.60 -19.84
CA TYR A 194 11.27 -3.82 -18.44
C TYR A 194 11.62 -5.23 -17.98
N THR A 195 12.21 -5.33 -16.81
CA THR A 195 12.45 -6.62 -16.16
C THR A 195 11.36 -6.90 -15.14
N LYS A 196 10.94 -8.16 -15.11
CA LYS A 196 9.96 -8.65 -14.16
C LYS A 196 10.64 -9.59 -13.17
N VAL A 197 10.45 -9.30 -11.88
CA VAL A 197 10.93 -10.15 -10.78
C VAL A 197 9.73 -10.65 -10.00
N ASN A 198 9.63 -11.98 -9.87
CA ASN A 198 8.58 -12.62 -9.11
C ASN A 198 9.12 -13.08 -7.76
N LYS A 199 8.40 -12.79 -6.70
CA LYS A 199 8.69 -13.21 -5.32
C LYS A 199 7.44 -13.82 -4.71
N THR A 200 7.61 -14.91 -4.00
CA THR A 200 6.51 -15.60 -3.33
C THR A 200 6.81 -15.72 -1.86
N SER A 201 5.79 -15.54 -1.04
CA SER A 201 5.86 -15.67 0.42
C SER A 201 4.67 -16.45 0.93
N TYR A 202 4.90 -17.30 1.91
CA TYR A 202 3.87 -18.04 2.60
C TYR A 202 3.68 -17.45 3.99
N PHE A 203 2.44 -17.36 4.46
CA PHE A 203 2.15 -16.83 5.78
C PHE A 203 1.12 -17.67 6.53
N ALA A 204 1.21 -17.60 7.85
CA ALA A 204 0.17 -18.04 8.77
C ALA A 204 -0.24 -16.85 9.63
N TYR A 205 -1.49 -16.81 10.01
CA TYR A 205 -1.98 -15.77 10.90
C TYR A 205 -3.02 -16.32 11.86
N GLY A 206 -3.20 -15.61 12.96
CA GLY A 206 -4.26 -15.87 13.91
C GLY A 206 -4.70 -14.58 14.58
N SER A 207 -5.95 -14.51 14.93
CA SER A 207 -6.47 -13.45 15.77
C SER A 207 -7.47 -14.02 16.76
N VAL A 208 -7.56 -13.38 17.90
CA VAL A 208 -8.52 -13.69 18.95
C VAL A 208 -8.98 -12.39 19.57
N GLY A 209 -10.27 -12.28 19.83
CA GLY A 209 -10.82 -11.09 20.46
C GLY A 209 -12.09 -11.39 21.20
N GLY A 210 -12.44 -10.52 22.11
CA GLY A 210 -13.63 -10.71 22.91
C GLY A 210 -13.95 -9.52 23.80
N LYS A 211 -15.05 -9.72 24.56
CA LYS A 211 -15.54 -8.72 25.50
C LYS A 211 -15.87 -9.36 26.83
N ILE A 212 -15.51 -8.70 27.92
CA ILE A 212 -15.98 -9.06 29.24
C ILE A 212 -17.06 -8.07 29.64
N LYS A 213 -18.31 -8.48 29.45
CA LYS A 213 -19.49 -7.64 29.67
C LYS A 213 -19.33 -6.30 28.90
N LYS A 214 -19.55 -5.18 29.56
CA LYS A 214 -19.39 -3.81 29.05
C LYS A 214 -18.08 -3.13 29.49
N TYR A 215 -17.24 -3.85 30.22
CA TYR A 215 -16.10 -3.27 30.93
C TYR A 215 -14.77 -3.48 30.22
N VAL A 216 -14.63 -4.59 29.49
CA VAL A 216 -13.37 -4.92 28.82
C VAL A 216 -13.65 -5.31 27.38
N ASP A 217 -12.92 -4.69 26.46
CA ASP A 217 -12.83 -5.06 25.06
C ASP A 217 -11.35 -5.36 24.75
N TRP A 218 -11.06 -6.49 24.14
CA TRP A 218 -9.71 -6.90 23.88
C TRP A 218 -9.59 -7.69 22.57
N ASP A 219 -8.47 -7.53 21.89
CA ASP A 219 -8.08 -8.35 20.76
C ASP A 219 -6.58 -8.53 20.71
N ALA A 220 -6.16 -9.62 20.09
CA ALA A 220 -4.77 -9.90 19.75
C ALA A 220 -4.69 -10.54 18.35
N ASN A 221 -3.66 -10.19 17.61
CA ASN A 221 -3.43 -10.73 16.28
C ASN A 221 -1.95 -11.01 16.06
N LEU A 222 -1.69 -12.01 15.24
CA LEU A 222 -0.36 -12.45 14.84
C LEU A 222 -0.36 -12.75 13.35
N LYS A 223 0.64 -12.30 12.61
CA LYS A 223 0.93 -12.74 11.24
C LYS A 223 2.41 -13.05 11.14
N PHE A 224 2.74 -14.23 10.66
CA PHE A 224 4.11 -14.71 10.53
C PHE A 224 4.35 -15.31 9.14
N TYR A 225 5.49 -15.02 8.56
CA TYR A 225 5.93 -15.56 7.28
C TYR A 225 7.02 -16.63 7.52
N PRO A 226 6.67 -17.93 7.57
CA PRO A 226 7.65 -19.00 7.81
C PRO A 226 8.63 -19.16 6.67
N SER A 227 8.28 -18.79 5.45
CA SER A 227 9.14 -19.00 4.29
C SER A 227 8.82 -18.08 3.13
N GLY A 228 9.70 -18.07 2.12
CA GLY A 228 9.61 -17.26 0.92
C GLY A 228 10.36 -15.94 1.06
N TYR A 229 10.04 -14.98 0.19
CA TYR A 229 10.75 -13.69 0.13
C TYR A 229 10.66 -12.91 1.44
N ARG A 230 9.52 -12.97 2.12
CA ARG A 230 9.30 -12.33 3.43
C ARG A 230 9.55 -13.28 4.60
N GLY A 231 10.30 -14.36 4.38
CA GLY A 231 10.59 -15.35 5.42
C GLY A 231 11.23 -14.70 6.66
N GLY A 232 10.63 -14.94 7.84
CA GLY A 232 11.03 -14.32 9.10
C GLY A 232 10.29 -13.03 9.48
N ASP A 233 9.47 -12.46 8.57
CA ASP A 233 8.63 -11.33 8.92
C ASP A 233 7.57 -11.73 9.94
N LEU A 234 7.35 -10.87 10.92
CA LEU A 234 6.43 -11.06 12.02
C LEU A 234 5.70 -9.77 12.35
N THR A 235 4.39 -9.84 12.43
CA THR A 235 3.55 -8.76 12.96
C THR A 235 2.77 -9.31 14.16
N LEU A 236 2.84 -8.64 15.29
CA LEU A 236 2.08 -8.93 16.49
C LEU A 236 1.36 -7.67 16.92
N GLY A 237 0.07 -7.76 17.14
CA GLY A 237 -0.75 -6.67 17.66
C GLY A 237 -1.58 -7.12 18.84
N ALA A 238 -1.80 -6.25 19.80
CA ALA A 238 -2.75 -6.44 20.88
C ALA A 238 -3.41 -5.11 21.24
N HIS A 239 -4.68 -5.20 21.60
CA HIS A 239 -5.47 -4.06 22.01
C HIS A 239 -6.27 -4.43 23.26
N LEU A 240 -6.39 -3.49 24.19
CA LEU A 240 -7.16 -3.61 25.41
C LEU A 240 -7.84 -2.29 25.71
N ALA A 241 -9.15 -2.30 25.85
CA ALA A 241 -9.93 -1.16 26.31
C ALA A 241 -10.69 -1.51 27.60
N LEU A 242 -10.48 -0.71 28.63
CA LEU A 242 -11.13 -0.83 29.92
C LEU A 242 -12.12 0.30 30.10
N THR A 243 -13.39 -0.02 30.33
CA THR A 243 -14.46 0.95 30.56
C THR A 243 -14.89 0.95 32.02
N GLY A 244 -14.64 2.05 32.69
CA GLY A 244 -15.17 2.34 34.03
C GLY A 244 -16.29 3.37 33.97
N TYR A 245 -17.03 3.53 35.08
CA TYR A 245 -18.07 4.56 35.19
C TYR A 245 -17.83 5.41 36.43
N LEU A 246 -17.68 6.72 36.22
CA LEU A 246 -17.59 7.69 37.33
C LEU A 246 -18.79 8.62 37.26
N ARG A 247 -19.60 8.60 38.31
CA ARG A 247 -20.85 9.39 38.39
C ARG A 247 -21.77 9.23 37.17
N GLY A 248 -21.86 8.02 36.61
CA GLY A 248 -22.68 7.71 35.43
C GLY A 248 -22.03 8.02 34.07
N HIS A 249 -20.86 8.65 34.05
CA HIS A 249 -20.11 8.93 32.83
C HIS A 249 -19.09 7.83 32.57
N PRO A 250 -18.97 7.31 31.33
CA PRO A 250 -17.96 6.32 30.98
C PRO A 250 -16.54 6.95 30.98
N LEU A 251 -15.62 6.24 31.61
CA LEU A 251 -14.18 6.48 31.52
C LEU A 251 -13.57 5.31 30.82
N ILE A 252 -12.88 5.56 29.70
CA ILE A 252 -12.26 4.52 28.87
C ILE A 252 -10.75 4.70 28.96
N LEU A 253 -10.06 3.63 29.34
CA LEU A 253 -8.62 3.50 29.27
C LEU A 253 -8.29 2.51 28.15
N GLU A 254 -7.55 2.95 27.15
CA GLU A 254 -7.19 2.16 25.98
C GLU A 254 -5.68 1.99 25.91
N GLY A 255 -5.21 0.76 25.67
CA GLY A 255 -3.83 0.42 25.43
C GLY A 255 -3.69 -0.36 24.12
N ARG A 256 -2.69 -0.02 23.33
CA ARG A 256 -2.32 -0.75 22.09
C ARG A 256 -0.85 -1.12 22.13
N PHE A 257 -0.58 -2.34 21.71
CA PHE A 257 0.77 -2.85 21.51
C PHE A 257 0.90 -3.31 20.08
N THR A 258 1.99 -2.93 19.41
CA THR A 258 2.31 -3.41 18.06
C THR A 258 3.80 -3.68 18.00
N MET A 259 4.14 -4.84 17.47
CA MET A 259 5.50 -5.24 17.16
C MET A 259 5.57 -5.72 15.71
N ASP A 260 6.41 -5.06 14.93
CA ASP A 260 6.65 -5.40 13.54
C ASP A 260 8.14 -5.71 13.32
N ARG A 261 8.41 -6.90 12.81
CA ARG A 261 9.69 -7.27 12.23
C ARG A 261 9.48 -7.53 10.76
N ARG A 262 10.03 -6.67 9.91
CA ARG A 262 9.84 -6.74 8.46
C ARG A 262 11.18 -6.66 7.73
N SER A 263 11.34 -7.48 6.72
CA SER A 263 12.40 -7.34 5.73
C SER A 263 12.23 -6.03 4.96
N PRO A 264 13.30 -5.42 4.46
CA PRO A 264 13.22 -4.26 3.58
C PRO A 264 12.26 -4.52 2.41
N ASN A 265 11.56 -3.46 1.98
CA ASN A 265 10.74 -3.56 0.79
C ASN A 265 11.64 -3.70 -0.45
N TYR A 266 11.17 -4.43 -1.47
CA TYR A 266 11.88 -4.63 -2.73
C TYR A 266 12.45 -3.32 -3.32
N TRP A 267 11.66 -2.25 -3.28
CA TRP A 267 12.05 -0.95 -3.80
C TRP A 267 13.09 -0.20 -2.97
N GLN A 268 13.31 -0.59 -1.71
CA GLN A 268 14.39 -0.04 -0.89
C GLN A 268 15.76 -0.60 -1.27
N GLU A 269 15.77 -1.80 -1.85
CA GLU A 269 17.00 -2.51 -2.22
C GLU A 269 17.29 -2.46 -3.72
N ASN A 270 16.27 -2.27 -4.55
CA ASN A 270 16.34 -2.48 -5.99
C ASN A 270 15.75 -1.33 -6.81
N LEU A 271 15.74 -0.11 -6.29
CA LEU A 271 15.24 1.04 -7.03
C LEU A 271 16.34 1.61 -7.93
N PHE A 272 16.05 1.66 -9.23
CA PHE A 272 16.87 2.33 -10.23
C PHE A 272 16.13 3.50 -10.86
N SER A 273 16.83 4.56 -11.19
CA SER A 273 16.27 5.72 -11.86
C SER A 273 17.25 6.33 -12.85
N ASN A 274 16.81 7.32 -13.62
CA ASN A 274 17.70 8.06 -14.48
C ASN A 274 18.78 8.85 -13.74
N HIS A 275 18.58 9.10 -12.45
CA HIS A 275 19.44 9.99 -11.66
C HIS A 275 20.19 9.31 -10.52
N TYR A 276 19.85 8.08 -10.16
CA TYR A 276 20.52 7.30 -9.11
C TYR A 276 20.35 5.79 -9.32
N ILE A 277 21.31 5.04 -8.79
CA ILE A 277 21.38 3.58 -8.82
C ILE A 277 21.57 3.09 -7.39
#